data_64a767809d3510cad8fc84f8eefab866
#
_entry.id   64a767809d3510cad8fc84f8eefab866
#
_cell.length_a   1.000
_cell.length_b   1.000
_cell.length_c   1.000
_cell.angle_alpha   90.00
_cell.angle_beta   90.00
_cell.angle_gamma   90.00
#
_symmetry.space_group_name_H-M   'P 1'
#
loop_
_entity.id
_entity.type
_entity.pdbx_description
1 polymer ?
#
loop_
_entity_poly.entity_id
_entity_poly.type
_entity_poly.pdbx_seq_one_letter_code
_entity_poly.pdbx_strand_id
1 'polypeptide(L)'
;MGNRRLLLIDLSAIFWRNWHATKDQELGSAFESTIKKVRWLASSGYDGCAVCCDAPPYWRKKIAPEYKAQRDQPEPAAVDQLHRVMARLEADGFPLWKAAGFEADDVIASATTWAVTNGCDVHIASADKDLMALVSDRVQLRSTSTDDVYDIARVVEKFGVKPWQMPSFLALVGDKSDNVKGVAGVGAVKARELVSNYESVAQLAEAVRAGVTVGTPAINAALKAGVADGSLDLSLQLVTLRLDVDGIEWEGAFAERKEKPLANTEVTDADFEDTAEEKRPASTPPPPITTQQPGEQIAPVQATAIVQQPSSYGTALEPKSAREAFLVAKSAVAARVFGVSNPDTAFAMILRGRALGLDAITSLTAFHIIKDKLTLSANLIEGMVQRAECCEYFMCVESTDKSCTYKTKRRNYPAEQSHTWTIEDAQRLGLIGLDQWKKQPRTMLRHRCSTDFARMVYADVVAGLYSSEEMQDVD
;
A
#
# COMPACT_ATOMS: atom_id res chain seq x y z
N MET A 1 -12.68 -24.05 27.17
CA MET A 1 -13.30 -22.90 26.46
C MET A 1 -12.18 -22.06 25.89
N GLY A 2 -12.20 -21.70 24.61
CA GLY A 2 -11.17 -20.84 24.04
C GLY A 2 -11.23 -19.45 24.66
N ASN A 3 -10.09 -18.76 24.72
CA ASN A 3 -10.02 -17.38 25.20
C ASN A 3 -10.83 -16.49 24.25
N ARG A 4 -11.58 -15.51 24.79
CA ARG A 4 -12.23 -14.48 23.97
C ARG A 4 -11.16 -13.63 23.27
N ARG A 5 -11.41 -13.27 22.01
CA ARG A 5 -10.51 -12.44 21.21
C ARG A 5 -11.05 -11.04 21.05
N LEU A 6 -10.27 -10.05 21.47
CA LEU A 6 -10.58 -8.63 21.37
C LEU A 6 -9.76 -7.97 20.25
N LEU A 7 -10.42 -7.23 19.36
CA LEU A 7 -9.80 -6.36 18.39
C LEU A 7 -9.82 -4.91 18.87
N LEU A 8 -8.65 -4.28 18.96
CA LEU A 8 -8.49 -2.84 19.22
C LEU A 8 -8.01 -2.16 17.95
N ILE A 9 -8.75 -1.16 17.50
CA ILE A 9 -8.46 -0.46 16.24
C ILE A 9 -8.02 0.97 16.54
N ASP A 10 -6.83 1.32 16.12
CA ASP A 10 -6.31 2.68 16.12
C ASP A 10 -6.93 3.48 14.96
N LEU A 11 -7.92 4.32 15.27
CA LEU A 11 -8.61 5.11 14.26
C LEU A 11 -7.70 6.15 13.62
N SER A 12 -6.87 6.80 14.42
CA SER A 12 -5.99 7.87 13.95
C SER A 12 -4.99 7.36 12.93
N ALA A 13 -4.34 6.23 13.19
CA ALA A 13 -3.40 5.62 12.25
C ALA A 13 -4.04 5.27 10.89
N ILE A 14 -5.30 4.78 10.90
CA ILE A 14 -6.03 4.46 9.67
C ILE A 14 -6.49 5.72 8.95
N PHE A 15 -7.10 6.66 9.68
CA PHE A 15 -7.70 7.87 9.09
C PHE A 15 -6.63 8.77 8.46
N TRP A 16 -5.58 9.14 9.19
CA TRP A 16 -4.56 10.06 8.67
C TRP A 16 -3.82 9.48 7.47
N ARG A 17 -3.58 8.19 7.48
CA ARG A 17 -3.02 7.52 6.32
C ARG A 17 -3.92 7.62 5.08
N ASN A 18 -5.23 7.35 5.26
CA ASN A 18 -6.18 7.46 4.17
C ASN A 18 -6.32 8.91 3.69
N TRP A 19 -6.33 9.87 4.62
CA TRP A 19 -6.36 11.29 4.29
C TRP A 19 -5.17 11.68 3.40
N HIS A 20 -3.94 11.36 3.81
CA HIS A 20 -2.75 11.68 3.02
C HIS A 20 -2.68 10.95 1.68
N ALA A 21 -3.26 9.77 1.58
CA ALA A 21 -3.33 9.02 0.32
C ALA A 21 -4.39 9.55 -0.65
N THR A 22 -5.41 10.27 -0.16
CA THR A 22 -6.59 10.65 -0.94
C THR A 22 -6.88 12.16 -0.95
N LYS A 23 -6.04 13.00 -0.33
CA LYS A 23 -6.25 14.46 -0.20
C LYS A 23 -6.38 15.18 -1.56
N ASP A 24 -5.81 14.62 -2.61
CA ASP A 24 -5.87 15.15 -3.97
C ASP A 24 -7.00 14.52 -4.81
N GLN A 25 -7.86 13.70 -4.19
CA GLN A 25 -9.01 13.05 -4.80
C GLN A 25 -10.32 13.72 -4.35
N GLU A 26 -11.46 13.20 -4.83
CA GLU A 26 -12.76 13.73 -4.44
C GLU A 26 -12.99 13.80 -2.93
N LEU A 27 -13.63 14.87 -2.49
CA LEU A 27 -14.02 15.07 -1.08
C LEU A 27 -14.82 13.84 -0.59
N GLY A 28 -14.31 13.15 0.45
CA GLY A 28 -14.98 12.00 1.06
C GLY A 28 -14.25 10.67 0.91
N SER A 29 -13.24 10.56 0.05
CA SER A 29 -12.51 9.30 -0.16
C SER A 29 -11.81 8.77 1.08
N ALA A 30 -11.29 9.64 1.96
CA ALA A 30 -10.71 9.25 3.24
C ALA A 30 -11.78 8.71 4.20
N PHE A 31 -12.97 9.32 4.23
CA PHE A 31 -14.12 8.86 5.01
C PHE A 31 -14.50 7.43 4.63
N GLU A 32 -14.80 7.19 3.33
CA GLU A 32 -15.25 5.87 2.86
C GLU A 32 -14.17 4.80 3.05
N SER A 33 -12.91 5.12 2.74
CA SER A 33 -11.78 4.19 2.89
C SER A 33 -11.56 3.79 4.33
N THR A 34 -11.74 4.73 5.28
CA THR A 34 -11.57 4.47 6.71
C THR A 34 -12.70 3.59 7.24
N ILE A 35 -13.96 3.90 6.93
CA ILE A 35 -15.13 3.08 7.32
C ILE A 35 -14.98 1.66 6.77
N LYS A 36 -14.64 1.54 5.50
CA LYS A 36 -14.44 0.24 4.85
C LYS A 36 -13.32 -0.59 5.52
N LYS A 37 -12.19 0.06 5.85
CA LYS A 37 -11.07 -0.62 6.52
C LYS A 37 -11.45 -1.08 7.93
N VAL A 38 -12.11 -0.24 8.72
CA VAL A 38 -12.56 -0.60 10.09
C VAL A 38 -13.55 -1.76 10.05
N ARG A 39 -14.57 -1.71 9.18
CA ARG A 39 -15.54 -2.81 9.01
C ARG A 39 -14.87 -4.11 8.58
N TRP A 40 -13.93 -4.04 7.64
CA TRP A 40 -13.17 -5.20 7.19
C TRP A 40 -12.33 -5.82 8.31
N LEU A 41 -11.64 -5.01 9.13
CA LEU A 41 -10.90 -5.50 10.28
C LEU A 41 -11.83 -6.21 11.28
N ALA A 42 -12.98 -5.62 11.56
CA ALA A 42 -13.95 -6.14 12.52
C ALA A 42 -14.70 -7.38 12.03
N SER A 43 -14.73 -7.68 10.71
CA SER A 43 -15.35 -8.88 10.14
C SER A 43 -14.53 -10.16 10.34
N SER A 44 -13.33 -10.08 10.91
CA SER A 44 -12.37 -11.19 10.97
C SER A 44 -12.60 -12.16 12.16
N GLY A 45 -13.80 -12.27 12.69
CA GLY A 45 -14.18 -13.30 13.69
C GLY A 45 -13.61 -13.03 15.08
N TYR A 46 -13.67 -11.81 15.56
CA TYR A 46 -13.40 -11.42 16.95
C TYR A 46 -14.66 -11.48 17.80
N ASP A 47 -14.51 -11.83 19.07
CA ASP A 47 -15.62 -11.86 20.03
C ASP A 47 -16.00 -10.45 20.51
N GLY A 48 -15.03 -9.53 20.49
CA GLY A 48 -15.20 -8.13 20.81
C GLY A 48 -14.38 -7.23 19.89
N CYS A 49 -14.82 -5.98 19.72
CA CYS A 49 -14.09 -4.98 18.93
C CYS A 49 -14.38 -3.58 19.47
N ALA A 50 -13.33 -2.76 19.57
CA ALA A 50 -13.46 -1.33 19.89
C ALA A 50 -12.54 -0.49 19.01
N VAL A 51 -12.95 0.75 18.76
CA VAL A 51 -12.21 1.75 18.02
C VAL A 51 -11.67 2.77 18.98
N CYS A 52 -10.35 2.90 19.06
CA CYS A 52 -9.65 3.81 19.96
C CYS A 52 -9.34 5.12 19.24
N CYS A 53 -9.59 6.24 19.91
CA CYS A 53 -9.53 7.59 19.35
C CYS A 53 -8.71 8.53 20.24
N ASP A 54 -8.06 9.50 19.61
CA ASP A 54 -7.38 10.60 20.28
C ASP A 54 -8.38 11.56 20.95
N ALA A 55 -8.02 12.11 22.12
CA ALA A 55 -8.79 13.12 22.81
C ALA A 55 -7.89 14.23 23.40
N PRO A 56 -7.44 15.20 22.57
CA PRO A 56 -6.59 16.29 23.04
C PRO A 56 -7.30 17.21 24.06
N PRO A 57 -6.55 18.04 24.85
CA PRO A 57 -5.09 18.25 24.78
C PRO A 57 -4.31 17.16 25.53
N TYR A 58 -3.26 16.61 24.90
CA TYR A 58 -2.54 15.45 25.41
C TYR A 58 -1.69 15.74 26.64
N TRP A 59 -1.63 14.80 27.58
CA TRP A 59 -0.81 14.88 28.80
C TRP A 59 0.69 15.01 28.47
N ARG A 60 1.17 14.39 27.38
CA ARG A 60 2.56 14.50 26.93
C ARG A 60 2.95 15.95 26.62
N LYS A 61 2.05 16.75 26.05
CA LYS A 61 2.28 18.17 25.80
C LYS A 61 2.34 19.01 27.08
N LYS A 62 1.75 18.54 28.20
CA LYS A 62 1.84 19.24 29.48
C LYS A 62 3.24 19.10 30.10
N ILE A 63 3.90 17.97 29.90
CA ILE A 63 5.26 17.70 30.42
C ILE A 63 6.36 18.11 29.43
N ALA A 64 6.07 18.10 28.12
CA ALA A 64 6.97 18.49 27.04
C ALA A 64 6.20 19.27 25.97
N PRO A 65 6.13 20.61 26.04
CA PRO A 65 5.40 21.44 25.05
C PRO A 65 5.88 21.24 23.61
N GLU A 66 7.14 20.84 23.42
CA GLU A 66 7.75 20.53 22.13
C GLU A 66 7.33 19.18 21.55
N TYR A 67 6.65 18.32 22.32
CA TYR A 67 6.17 17.02 21.85
C TYR A 67 5.20 17.19 20.64
N LYS A 68 5.54 16.59 19.51
CA LYS A 68 4.79 16.70 18.24
C LYS A 68 4.60 18.17 17.75
N ALA A 69 5.44 19.12 18.20
CA ALA A 69 5.29 20.53 17.84
C ALA A 69 5.65 20.83 16.37
N GLN A 70 6.46 19.98 15.74
CA GLN A 70 6.86 20.09 14.33
C GLN A 70 5.80 19.56 13.35
N ARG A 71 4.73 18.92 13.87
CA ARG A 71 3.63 18.44 13.00
C ARG A 71 2.78 19.64 12.59
N ASP A 72 2.45 19.70 11.31
CA ASP A 72 1.49 20.69 10.81
C ASP A 72 0.14 20.56 11.52
N GLN A 73 -0.55 21.68 11.66
CA GLN A 73 -1.91 21.65 12.16
C GLN A 73 -2.80 20.92 11.16
N PRO A 74 -3.68 20.02 11.63
CA PRO A 74 -4.60 19.33 10.75
C PRO A 74 -5.46 20.30 9.95
N GLU A 75 -5.67 20.03 8.69
CA GLU A 75 -6.60 20.79 7.85
C GLU A 75 -8.02 20.69 8.43
N PRO A 76 -8.78 21.80 8.50
CA PRO A 76 -10.16 21.77 9.03
C PRO A 76 -11.04 20.72 8.34
N ALA A 77 -10.90 20.53 7.03
CA ALA A 77 -11.63 19.53 6.27
C ALA A 77 -11.30 18.09 6.71
N ALA A 78 -10.04 17.82 7.09
CA ALA A 78 -9.64 16.52 7.63
C ALA A 78 -10.28 16.26 9.00
N VAL A 79 -10.29 17.28 9.85
CA VAL A 79 -10.89 17.17 11.19
C VAL A 79 -12.40 16.92 11.07
N ASP A 80 -13.08 17.63 10.16
CA ASP A 80 -14.51 17.41 9.90
C ASP A 80 -14.77 15.97 9.41
N GLN A 81 -14.01 15.50 8.45
CA GLN A 81 -14.15 14.11 7.98
C GLN A 81 -13.88 13.09 9.09
N LEU A 82 -12.88 13.30 9.95
CA LEU A 82 -12.61 12.42 11.08
C LEU A 82 -13.82 12.36 12.04
N HIS A 83 -14.42 13.52 12.36
CA HIS A 83 -15.63 13.55 13.20
C HIS A 83 -16.80 12.81 12.53
N ARG A 84 -16.98 12.96 11.24
CA ARG A 84 -18.01 12.22 10.48
C ARG A 84 -17.73 10.70 10.48
N VAL A 85 -16.46 10.28 10.35
CA VAL A 85 -16.06 8.88 10.50
C VAL A 85 -16.45 8.35 11.87
N MET A 86 -16.12 9.09 12.94
CA MET A 86 -16.45 8.69 14.32
C MET A 86 -17.97 8.54 14.49
N ALA A 87 -18.75 9.55 14.07
CA ALA A 87 -20.20 9.51 14.16
C ALA A 87 -20.81 8.34 13.37
N ARG A 88 -20.25 8.02 12.20
CA ARG A 88 -20.69 6.88 11.41
C ARG A 88 -20.36 5.55 12.07
N LEU A 89 -19.16 5.38 12.62
CA LEU A 89 -18.77 4.15 13.31
C LEU A 89 -19.62 3.91 14.57
N GLU A 90 -19.94 4.99 15.31
CA GLU A 90 -20.85 4.93 16.45
C GLU A 90 -22.26 4.51 16.03
N ALA A 91 -22.78 5.09 14.93
CA ALA A 91 -24.06 4.69 14.34
C ALA A 91 -24.08 3.24 13.83
N ASP A 92 -22.93 2.72 13.40
CA ASP A 92 -22.73 1.32 13.02
C ASP A 92 -22.59 0.38 14.25
N GLY A 93 -22.65 0.92 15.46
CA GLY A 93 -22.59 0.15 16.71
C GLY A 93 -21.18 -0.21 17.17
N PHE A 94 -20.15 0.48 16.68
CA PHE A 94 -18.78 0.33 17.20
C PHE A 94 -18.61 1.14 18.50
N PRO A 95 -18.12 0.53 19.60
CA PRO A 95 -17.67 1.29 20.76
C PRO A 95 -16.50 2.20 20.36
N LEU A 96 -16.65 3.51 20.58
CA LEU A 96 -15.58 4.48 20.39
C LEU A 96 -14.96 4.80 21.75
N TRP A 97 -13.73 4.36 21.97
CA TRP A 97 -13.02 4.58 23.21
C TRP A 97 -12.07 5.76 23.11
N LYS A 98 -12.32 6.76 23.93
CA LYS A 98 -11.52 7.97 24.06
C LYS A 98 -11.54 8.49 25.48
N ALA A 99 -10.42 8.99 25.95
CA ALA A 99 -10.31 9.60 27.28
C ALA A 99 -9.65 10.99 27.18
N ALA A 100 -10.24 12.00 27.78
CA ALA A 100 -9.76 13.38 27.70
C ALA A 100 -8.31 13.50 28.19
N GLY A 101 -7.45 14.02 27.34
CA GLY A 101 -6.03 14.19 27.63
C GLY A 101 -5.12 13.04 27.21
N PHE A 102 -5.68 11.98 26.63
CA PHE A 102 -4.93 10.80 26.19
C PHE A 102 -4.95 10.64 24.67
N GLU A 103 -3.90 10.03 24.16
CA GLU A 103 -3.81 9.58 22.77
C GLU A 103 -4.44 8.19 22.62
N ALA A 104 -4.84 7.83 21.40
CA ALA A 104 -5.39 6.51 21.10
C ALA A 104 -4.48 5.37 21.59
N ASP A 105 -3.17 5.57 21.54
CA ASP A 105 -2.16 4.58 21.97
C ASP A 105 -2.25 4.27 23.48
N ASP A 106 -2.48 5.29 24.31
CA ASP A 106 -2.65 5.11 25.76
C ASP A 106 -3.98 4.37 26.06
N VAL A 107 -5.03 4.66 25.31
CA VAL A 107 -6.32 3.96 25.40
C VAL A 107 -6.16 2.50 25.00
N ILE A 108 -5.47 2.23 23.89
CA ILE A 108 -5.17 0.86 23.43
C ILE A 108 -4.36 0.10 24.47
N ALA A 109 -3.35 0.74 25.07
CA ALA A 109 -2.47 0.10 26.05
C ALA A 109 -3.24 -0.26 27.35
N SER A 110 -4.10 0.65 27.83
CA SER A 110 -4.93 0.42 29.00
C SER A 110 -5.98 -0.66 28.74
N ALA A 111 -6.64 -0.62 27.57
CA ALA A 111 -7.58 -1.66 27.13
C ALA A 111 -6.92 -3.04 27.01
N THR A 112 -5.70 -3.08 26.45
CA THR A 112 -4.92 -4.31 26.32
C THR A 112 -4.61 -4.90 27.69
N THR A 113 -4.17 -4.07 28.64
CA THR A 113 -3.87 -4.48 30.02
C THR A 113 -5.11 -5.06 30.69
N TRP A 114 -6.25 -4.35 30.58
CA TRP A 114 -7.52 -4.84 31.11
C TRP A 114 -7.95 -6.17 30.46
N ALA A 115 -7.89 -6.27 29.13
CA ALA A 115 -8.34 -7.46 28.40
C ALA A 115 -7.49 -8.70 28.75
N VAL A 116 -6.17 -8.57 28.79
CA VAL A 116 -5.25 -9.67 29.15
C VAL A 116 -5.49 -10.12 30.58
N THR A 117 -5.68 -9.18 31.51
CA THR A 117 -6.02 -9.49 32.92
C THR A 117 -7.34 -10.25 33.04
N ASN A 118 -8.31 -9.95 32.18
CA ASN A 118 -9.61 -10.63 32.13
C ASN A 118 -9.62 -11.87 31.21
N GLY A 119 -8.45 -12.39 30.84
CA GLY A 119 -8.36 -13.65 30.12
C GLY A 119 -8.65 -13.57 28.63
N CYS A 120 -8.60 -12.39 28.01
CA CYS A 120 -8.77 -12.24 26.56
C CYS A 120 -7.42 -12.30 25.81
N ASP A 121 -7.42 -12.75 24.58
CA ASP A 121 -6.34 -12.54 23.64
C ASP A 121 -6.63 -11.26 22.84
N VAL A 122 -5.61 -10.43 22.60
CA VAL A 122 -5.78 -9.09 22.03
C VAL A 122 -5.08 -8.98 20.69
N HIS A 123 -5.79 -8.47 19.70
CA HIS A 123 -5.22 -8.07 18.42
C HIS A 123 -5.34 -6.54 18.29
N ILE A 124 -4.20 -5.86 18.12
CA ILE A 124 -4.13 -4.42 17.93
C ILE A 124 -3.96 -4.15 16.44
N ALA A 125 -4.83 -3.35 15.85
CA ALA A 125 -4.73 -2.90 14.47
C ALA A 125 -4.22 -1.46 14.42
N SER A 126 -2.90 -1.28 14.25
CA SER A 126 -2.22 0.02 14.13
C SER A 126 -0.98 -0.09 13.26
N ALA A 127 -0.48 1.03 12.76
CA ALA A 127 0.82 1.15 12.11
C ALA A 127 1.90 1.73 13.05
N ASP A 128 1.52 2.11 14.26
CA ASP A 128 2.42 2.74 15.21
C ASP A 128 3.40 1.72 15.83
N LYS A 129 4.69 2.08 15.82
CA LYS A 129 5.76 1.24 16.38
C LYS A 129 5.77 1.23 17.90
N ASP A 130 5.23 2.28 18.54
CA ASP A 130 5.26 2.40 19.99
C ASP A 130 4.36 1.35 20.63
N LEU A 131 3.29 0.95 19.95
CA LEU A 131 2.40 -0.16 20.34
C LEU A 131 3.05 -1.54 20.25
N MET A 132 4.24 -1.68 19.62
CA MET A 132 5.02 -2.93 19.67
C MET A 132 5.44 -3.30 21.09
N ALA A 133 5.49 -2.32 22.01
CA ALA A 133 5.75 -2.55 23.42
C ALA A 133 4.72 -3.46 24.11
N LEU A 134 3.50 -3.54 23.59
CA LEU A 134 2.38 -4.31 24.15
C LEU A 134 2.36 -5.77 23.69
N VAL A 135 3.13 -6.12 22.66
CA VAL A 135 3.16 -7.47 22.08
C VAL A 135 3.63 -8.49 23.12
N SER A 136 2.88 -9.58 23.25
CA SER A 136 3.16 -10.66 24.21
C SER A 136 2.59 -11.99 23.67
N ASP A 137 2.66 -13.06 24.47
CA ASP A 137 2.06 -14.35 24.08
C ASP A 137 0.55 -14.27 23.86
N ARG A 138 -0.12 -13.24 24.40
CA ARG A 138 -1.56 -13.02 24.29
C ARG A 138 -1.92 -11.77 23.49
N VAL A 139 -0.94 -10.99 23.04
CA VAL A 139 -1.15 -9.73 22.33
C VAL A 139 -0.38 -9.75 21.02
N GLN A 140 -1.07 -9.57 19.92
CA GLN A 140 -0.47 -9.41 18.59
C GLN A 140 -0.81 -8.05 18.02
N LEU A 141 0.12 -7.45 17.28
CA LEU A 141 -0.12 -6.22 16.55
C LEU A 141 -0.18 -6.52 15.05
N ARG A 142 -1.28 -6.10 14.41
CA ARG A 142 -1.45 -6.15 12.96
C ARG A 142 -1.23 -4.75 12.39
N SER A 143 -0.20 -4.62 11.56
CA SER A 143 0.07 -3.36 10.87
C SER A 143 -1.06 -3.01 9.90
N THR A 144 -1.69 -1.85 10.09
CA THR A 144 -2.72 -1.34 9.16
C THR A 144 -2.13 -0.89 7.83
N SER A 145 -0.79 -0.75 7.75
CA SER A 145 -0.09 -0.33 6.54
C SER A 145 0.38 -1.49 5.66
N THR A 146 0.92 -2.56 6.24
CA THR A 146 1.51 -3.69 5.51
C THR A 146 0.72 -4.98 5.72
N ASP A 147 -0.27 -4.96 6.61
CA ASP A 147 -1.06 -6.13 7.04
C ASP A 147 -0.22 -7.23 7.73
N ASP A 148 1.06 -6.93 8.02
CA ASP A 148 1.94 -7.83 8.79
C ASP A 148 1.44 -7.99 10.21
N VAL A 149 1.52 -9.22 10.72
CA VAL A 149 1.22 -9.52 12.13
C VAL A 149 2.53 -9.65 12.89
N TYR A 150 2.65 -8.91 13.97
CA TYR A 150 3.79 -8.91 14.87
C TYR A 150 3.47 -9.67 16.14
N ASP A 151 4.17 -10.77 16.35
CA ASP A 151 4.36 -11.47 17.60
C ASP A 151 5.73 -11.08 18.21
N ILE A 152 6.10 -11.67 19.35
CA ILE A 152 7.38 -11.40 20.02
C ILE A 152 8.58 -11.65 19.08
N ALA A 153 8.56 -12.77 18.34
CA ALA A 153 9.66 -13.14 17.46
C ALA A 153 9.86 -12.12 16.34
N ARG A 154 8.74 -11.65 15.76
CA ARG A 154 8.76 -10.68 14.66
C ARG A 154 9.13 -9.26 15.12
N VAL A 155 8.79 -8.88 16.35
CA VAL A 155 9.28 -7.63 16.95
C VAL A 155 10.79 -7.70 17.13
N VAL A 156 11.33 -8.82 17.68
CA VAL A 156 12.77 -9.02 17.84
C VAL A 156 13.50 -9.04 16.48
N GLU A 157 12.94 -9.70 15.47
CA GLU A 157 13.52 -9.70 14.12
C GLU A 157 13.65 -8.28 13.56
N LYS A 158 12.60 -7.48 13.70
CA LYS A 158 12.52 -6.13 13.11
C LYS A 158 13.36 -5.10 13.86
N PHE A 159 13.23 -5.07 15.19
CA PHE A 159 13.85 -4.03 16.03
C PHE A 159 15.12 -4.48 16.72
N GLY A 160 15.34 -5.80 16.84
CA GLY A 160 16.49 -6.37 17.57
C GLY A 160 16.39 -6.23 19.10
N VAL A 161 15.19 -5.94 19.61
CA VAL A 161 14.87 -5.85 21.04
C VAL A 161 13.54 -6.54 21.31
N LYS A 162 13.32 -6.99 22.54
CA LYS A 162 12.06 -7.60 22.95
C LYS A 162 10.96 -6.55 23.10
N PRO A 163 9.66 -6.90 22.94
CA PRO A 163 8.55 -5.94 23.06
C PRO A 163 8.64 -5.04 24.29
N TRP A 164 8.84 -5.59 25.47
CA TRP A 164 8.92 -4.82 26.71
C TRP A 164 10.15 -3.92 26.83
N GLN A 165 11.13 -4.09 25.95
CA GLN A 165 12.31 -3.23 25.84
C GLN A 165 12.12 -2.07 24.86
N MET A 166 11.02 -2.06 24.09
CA MET A 166 10.76 -1.01 23.09
C MET A 166 10.76 0.41 23.68
N PRO A 167 10.14 0.70 24.85
CA PRO A 167 10.22 2.04 25.42
C PRO A 167 11.64 2.48 25.72
N SER A 168 12.47 1.58 26.29
CA SER A 168 13.88 1.84 26.54
C SER A 168 14.69 2.06 25.27
N PHE A 169 14.45 1.27 24.25
CA PHE A 169 15.07 1.41 22.94
C PHE A 169 14.72 2.76 22.31
N LEU A 170 13.45 3.15 22.31
CA LEU A 170 12.98 4.41 21.74
C LEU A 170 13.47 5.63 22.52
N ALA A 171 13.55 5.54 23.86
CA ALA A 171 14.10 6.61 24.69
C ALA A 171 15.59 6.88 24.38
N LEU A 172 16.36 5.84 24.06
CA LEU A 172 17.77 5.96 23.70
C LEU A 172 18.00 6.47 22.29
N VAL A 173 17.22 5.96 21.31
CA VAL A 173 17.34 6.35 19.89
C VAL A 173 16.68 7.71 19.64
N GLY A 174 15.63 8.02 20.36
CA GLY A 174 14.72 9.13 20.12
C GLY A 174 13.70 8.82 19.02
N ASP A 175 12.73 9.71 18.91
CA ASP A 175 11.72 9.70 17.86
C ASP A 175 11.58 11.07 17.19
N LYS A 176 12.00 11.15 15.94
CA LYS A 176 11.89 12.40 15.18
C LYS A 176 10.43 12.74 14.85
N SER A 177 9.56 11.73 14.66
CA SER A 177 8.15 11.95 14.32
C SER A 177 7.36 12.56 15.47
N ASP A 178 7.80 12.31 16.71
CA ASP A 178 7.17 12.81 17.94
C ASP A 178 8.00 13.89 18.63
N ASN A 179 9.13 14.26 18.03
CA ASN A 179 10.08 15.20 18.58
C ASN A 179 10.63 14.76 19.97
N VAL A 180 10.83 13.45 20.13
CA VAL A 180 11.46 12.89 21.33
C VAL A 180 12.97 12.82 21.10
N LYS A 181 13.74 13.44 21.99
CA LYS A 181 15.21 13.47 21.92
C LYS A 181 15.80 12.16 22.43
N GLY A 182 16.61 11.50 21.59
CA GLY A 182 17.45 10.38 22.03
C GLY A 182 18.74 10.86 22.66
N VAL A 183 19.58 9.89 23.06
CA VAL A 183 20.93 10.15 23.57
C VAL A 183 21.89 10.43 22.40
N ALA A 184 22.62 11.52 22.46
CA ALA A 184 23.55 11.91 21.41
C ALA A 184 24.59 10.81 21.13
N GLY A 185 24.73 10.43 19.84
CA GLY A 185 25.63 9.36 19.40
C GLY A 185 25.09 7.93 19.60
N VAL A 186 23.87 7.76 20.14
CA VAL A 186 23.22 6.46 20.30
C VAL A 186 22.22 6.25 19.17
N GLY A 187 22.65 5.56 18.11
CA GLY A 187 21.75 5.07 17.08
C GLY A 187 21.18 3.67 17.42
N ALA A 188 20.35 3.12 16.53
CA ALA A 188 19.65 1.86 16.74
C ALA A 188 20.55 0.68 17.13
N VAL A 189 21.74 0.55 16.50
CA VAL A 189 22.68 -0.54 16.82
C VAL A 189 23.16 -0.44 18.26
N LYS A 190 23.58 0.76 18.69
CA LYS A 190 24.10 0.97 20.06
C LYS A 190 23.00 0.90 21.11
N ALA A 191 21.81 1.38 20.80
CA ALA A 191 20.65 1.25 21.69
C ALA A 191 20.29 -0.22 21.95
N ARG A 192 20.31 -1.09 20.92
CA ARG A 192 20.10 -2.54 21.08
C ARG A 192 21.12 -3.15 22.05
N GLU A 193 22.39 -2.83 21.86
CA GLU A 193 23.47 -3.32 22.76
C GLU A 193 23.25 -2.87 24.20
N LEU A 194 22.93 -1.58 24.40
CA LEU A 194 22.68 -1.03 25.74
C LEU A 194 21.46 -1.69 26.39
N VAL A 195 20.36 -1.82 25.69
CA VAL A 195 19.12 -2.43 26.20
C VAL A 195 19.31 -3.93 26.45
N SER A 196 20.12 -4.63 25.65
CA SER A 196 20.48 -6.03 25.90
C SER A 196 21.29 -6.21 27.18
N ASN A 197 22.19 -5.27 27.48
CA ASN A 197 23.08 -5.37 28.66
C ASN A 197 22.41 -4.91 29.96
N TYR A 198 21.49 -3.94 29.89
CA TYR A 198 20.89 -3.30 31.07
C TYR A 198 19.37 -3.55 31.18
N GLU A 199 18.76 -4.28 30.24
CA GLU A 199 17.34 -4.59 30.16
C GLU A 199 16.39 -3.37 30.08
N SER A 200 16.72 -2.25 30.76
CA SER A 200 15.94 -1.02 30.76
C SER A 200 16.78 0.24 30.88
N VAL A 201 16.23 1.37 30.44
CA VAL A 201 16.85 2.70 30.64
C VAL A 201 16.99 3.02 32.13
N ALA A 202 16.08 2.56 32.99
CA ALA A 202 16.18 2.78 34.44
C ALA A 202 17.45 2.12 35.03
N GLN A 203 17.68 0.85 34.71
CA GLN A 203 18.92 0.16 35.15
C GLN A 203 20.17 0.78 34.52
N LEU A 204 20.12 1.19 33.25
CA LEU A 204 21.22 1.90 32.61
C LEU A 204 21.53 3.22 33.35
N ALA A 205 20.51 4.00 33.70
CA ALA A 205 20.67 5.26 34.44
C ALA A 205 21.25 5.04 35.82
N GLU A 206 20.87 3.97 36.55
CA GLU A 206 21.48 3.58 37.84
C GLU A 206 22.95 3.24 37.69
N ALA A 207 23.34 2.44 36.69
CA ALA A 207 24.72 2.12 36.41
C ALA A 207 25.57 3.38 36.12
N VAL A 208 25.00 4.32 35.34
CA VAL A 208 25.66 5.61 35.04
C VAL A 208 25.82 6.46 36.32
N ARG A 209 24.81 6.52 37.19
CA ARG A 209 24.88 7.20 38.50
C ARG A 209 25.90 6.56 39.40
N ALA A 210 26.03 5.23 39.37
CA ALA A 210 27.06 4.48 40.12
C ALA A 210 28.49 4.64 39.57
N GLY A 211 28.66 5.41 38.49
CA GLY A 211 29.97 5.69 37.89
C GLY A 211 30.46 4.65 36.89
N VAL A 212 29.61 3.69 36.49
CA VAL A 212 29.94 2.72 35.44
C VAL A 212 30.16 3.42 34.12
N THR A 213 31.26 3.09 33.46
CA THR A 213 31.53 3.61 32.10
C THR A 213 30.78 2.78 31.07
N VAL A 214 29.93 3.44 30.27
CA VAL A 214 29.05 2.80 29.30
C VAL A 214 29.41 3.24 27.90
N GLY A 215 29.76 2.30 27.04
CA GLY A 215 30.08 2.55 25.62
C GLY A 215 31.37 3.35 25.41
N THR A 216 31.39 4.17 24.36
CA THR A 216 32.50 5.07 24.08
C THR A 216 32.53 6.27 25.04
N PRO A 217 33.67 6.96 25.19
CA PRO A 217 33.74 8.17 26.04
C PRO A 217 32.67 9.21 25.70
N ALA A 218 32.36 9.42 24.41
CA ALA A 218 31.33 10.36 23.96
C ALA A 218 29.91 9.90 24.36
N ILE A 219 29.59 8.61 24.19
CA ILE A 219 28.31 8.05 24.61
C ILE A 219 28.15 8.09 26.12
N ASN A 220 29.19 7.73 26.84
CA ASN A 220 29.18 7.80 28.31
C ASN A 220 28.98 9.23 28.84
N ALA A 221 29.59 10.21 28.18
CA ALA A 221 29.40 11.61 28.54
C ALA A 221 27.95 12.06 28.23
N ALA A 222 27.39 11.67 27.07
CA ALA A 222 26.02 11.98 26.71
C ALA A 222 24.99 11.33 27.64
N LEU A 223 25.20 10.07 28.02
CA LEU A 223 24.38 9.36 29.02
C LEU A 223 24.44 10.05 30.39
N LYS A 224 25.63 10.40 30.85
CA LYS A 224 25.81 11.14 32.13
C LYS A 224 25.09 12.49 32.10
N ALA A 225 25.17 13.23 30.99
CA ALA A 225 24.47 14.48 30.84
C ALA A 225 22.95 14.27 30.87
N GLY A 226 22.42 13.33 30.07
CA GLY A 226 20.99 13.05 30.00
C GLY A 226 20.39 12.50 31.30
N VAL A 227 21.21 11.78 32.11
CA VAL A 227 20.78 11.38 33.46
C VAL A 227 20.83 12.54 34.43
N ALA A 228 21.81 13.44 34.32
CA ALA A 228 21.98 14.58 35.22
C ALA A 228 20.94 15.69 35.00
N ASP A 229 20.57 15.97 33.73
CA ASP A 229 19.59 16.99 33.35
C ASP A 229 18.14 16.47 33.25
N GLY A 230 17.93 15.17 33.44
CA GLY A 230 16.63 14.50 33.39
C GLY A 230 16.07 14.29 31.98
N SER A 231 16.79 14.65 30.93
CA SER A 231 16.30 14.53 29.55
C SER A 231 16.08 13.08 29.12
N LEU A 232 16.88 12.13 29.63
CA LEU A 232 16.70 10.71 29.39
C LEU A 232 15.42 10.17 30.04
N ASP A 233 15.15 10.57 31.29
CA ASP A 233 13.93 10.20 32.00
C ASP A 233 12.68 10.80 31.33
N LEU A 234 12.77 12.06 30.85
CA LEU A 234 11.71 12.69 30.07
C LEU A 234 11.43 11.94 28.77
N SER A 235 12.49 11.58 28.02
CA SER A 235 12.35 10.80 26.79
C SER A 235 11.68 9.45 27.05
N LEU A 236 12.04 8.76 28.13
CA LEU A 236 11.40 7.50 28.53
C LEU A 236 9.92 7.71 28.87
N GLN A 237 9.57 8.77 29.59
CA GLN A 237 8.17 9.10 29.90
C GLN A 237 7.35 9.35 28.64
N LEU A 238 7.90 10.06 27.65
CA LEU A 238 7.18 10.40 26.41
C LEU A 238 6.89 9.18 25.53
N VAL A 239 7.78 8.19 25.49
CA VAL A 239 7.61 6.96 24.68
C VAL A 239 6.94 5.83 25.46
N THR A 240 6.73 5.97 26.76
CA THR A 240 6.03 4.97 27.56
C THR A 240 4.53 5.19 27.50
N LEU A 241 3.80 4.13 27.17
CA LEU A 241 2.35 4.14 27.10
C LEU A 241 1.74 4.12 28.51
N ARG A 242 0.64 4.85 28.71
CA ARG A 242 -0.17 4.78 29.93
C ARG A 242 -1.02 3.51 29.90
N LEU A 243 -1.04 2.83 31.05
CA LEU A 243 -1.79 1.57 31.23
C LEU A 243 -2.98 1.74 32.20
N ASP A 244 -3.21 2.97 32.63
CA ASP A 244 -4.10 3.36 33.73
C ASP A 244 -5.11 4.45 33.30
N VAL A 245 -5.54 4.42 32.04
CA VAL A 245 -6.59 5.32 31.54
C VAL A 245 -7.92 4.89 32.12
N ASP A 246 -8.58 5.81 32.84
CA ASP A 246 -9.84 5.59 33.53
C ASP A 246 -11.05 6.09 32.71
N GLY A 247 -12.27 5.71 33.18
CA GLY A 247 -13.54 6.27 32.68
C GLY A 247 -14.05 5.64 31.39
N ILE A 248 -13.51 4.48 30.99
CA ILE A 248 -13.97 3.73 29.82
C ILE A 248 -14.59 2.38 30.28
N GLU A 249 -15.79 2.08 29.77
CA GLU A 249 -16.45 0.81 29.98
C GLU A 249 -15.91 -0.23 28.99
N TRP A 250 -14.86 -0.95 29.39
CA TRP A 250 -14.13 -1.88 28.53
C TRP A 250 -14.99 -3.08 28.09
N GLU A 251 -15.94 -3.53 28.93
CA GLU A 251 -16.88 -4.61 28.62
C GLU A 251 -17.75 -4.33 27.40
N GLY A 252 -17.98 -3.05 27.09
CA GLY A 252 -18.76 -2.60 25.94
C GLY A 252 -18.25 -3.14 24.60
N ALA A 253 -16.96 -3.54 24.50
CA ALA A 253 -16.41 -4.16 23.30
C ALA A 253 -17.08 -5.47 22.92
N PHE A 254 -17.67 -6.18 23.88
CA PHE A 254 -18.31 -7.50 23.71
C PHE A 254 -19.83 -7.41 23.60
N ALA A 255 -20.40 -6.21 23.57
CA ALA A 255 -21.82 -6.03 23.31
C ALA A 255 -22.19 -6.54 21.91
N GLU A 256 -23.34 -7.18 21.78
CA GLU A 256 -23.85 -7.62 20.47
C GLU A 256 -24.01 -6.39 19.56
N ARG A 257 -23.21 -6.34 18.51
CA ARG A 257 -23.39 -5.36 17.44
C ARG A 257 -24.67 -5.72 16.71
N LYS A 258 -25.66 -4.84 16.75
CA LYS A 258 -26.81 -4.95 15.87
C LYS A 258 -26.31 -4.75 14.45
N GLU A 259 -26.00 -5.83 13.76
CA GLU A 259 -25.72 -5.77 12.32
C GLU A 259 -26.95 -5.18 11.62
N LYS A 260 -26.88 -3.89 11.31
CA LYS A 260 -27.73 -3.37 10.26
C LYS A 260 -27.22 -3.99 8.96
N PRO A 261 -28.07 -4.68 8.18
CA PRO A 261 -27.66 -5.17 6.86
C PRO A 261 -27.04 -4.00 6.09
N LEU A 262 -26.02 -4.29 5.30
CA LEU A 262 -25.51 -3.38 4.28
C LEU A 262 -26.69 -2.99 3.38
N ALA A 263 -27.43 -1.95 3.75
CA ALA A 263 -28.31 -1.28 2.82
C ALA A 263 -27.40 -0.70 1.76
N ASN A 264 -27.48 -1.24 0.54
CA ASN A 264 -27.13 -0.51 -0.67
C ASN A 264 -27.94 0.77 -0.65
N THR A 265 -27.44 1.78 0.00
CA THR A 265 -27.94 3.14 -0.19
C THR A 265 -27.25 3.63 -1.44
N GLU A 266 -27.85 3.37 -2.59
CA GLU A 266 -27.76 4.27 -3.72
C GLU A 266 -28.08 5.65 -3.15
N VAL A 267 -27.08 6.52 -3.10
CA VAL A 267 -27.27 7.95 -2.91
C VAL A 267 -27.89 8.40 -4.22
N THR A 268 -29.20 8.58 -4.22
CA THR A 268 -29.90 9.24 -5.33
C THR A 268 -29.49 10.70 -5.33
N ASP A 269 -29.24 11.25 -6.54
CA ASP A 269 -28.84 12.63 -6.83
C ASP A 269 -29.85 13.72 -6.41
N ALA A 270 -30.72 13.47 -5.44
CA ALA A 270 -31.79 14.36 -5.03
C ALA A 270 -31.47 15.29 -3.86
N ASP A 271 -30.27 15.20 -3.24
CA ASP A 271 -29.92 15.99 -2.05
C ASP A 271 -28.88 17.11 -2.30
N PHE A 272 -28.62 17.45 -3.57
CA PHE A 272 -27.79 18.62 -3.92
C PHE A 272 -28.55 19.53 -4.88
N GLU A 273 -29.39 20.41 -4.35
CA GLU A 273 -29.81 21.62 -5.07
C GLU A 273 -28.67 22.66 -5.03
N ASP A 274 -28.12 22.83 -6.18
CA ASP A 274 -27.84 24.03 -6.99
C ASP A 274 -27.19 25.24 -6.33
N THR A 275 -25.92 25.49 -6.72
CA THR A 275 -25.50 26.86 -7.13
C THR A 275 -24.23 26.81 -7.99
N ALA A 276 -24.37 27.45 -9.17
CA ALA A 276 -23.36 28.00 -10.06
C ALA A 276 -22.99 27.21 -11.33
N GLU A 277 -23.78 27.48 -12.38
CA GLU A 277 -23.37 27.40 -13.78
C GLU A 277 -22.15 28.28 -14.06
N GLU A 278 -21.08 27.69 -14.62
CA GLU A 278 -20.15 28.45 -15.45
C GLU A 278 -19.75 27.66 -16.71
N LYS A 279 -19.95 28.33 -17.83
CA LYS A 279 -19.89 27.85 -19.20
C LYS A 279 -18.50 27.37 -19.65
N ARG A 280 -18.42 26.19 -20.27
CA ARG A 280 -17.28 25.79 -21.11
C ARG A 280 -17.58 26.03 -22.58
N PRO A 281 -16.60 26.53 -23.39
CA PRO A 281 -16.79 26.69 -24.82
C PRO A 281 -16.58 25.38 -25.60
N ALA A 282 -17.36 25.24 -26.67
CA ALA A 282 -17.40 24.09 -27.57
C ALA A 282 -16.07 23.93 -28.36
N SER A 283 -15.56 22.71 -28.45
CA SER A 283 -14.45 22.33 -29.31
C SER A 283 -14.94 21.84 -30.69
N THR A 284 -14.33 22.41 -31.73
CA THR A 284 -14.55 22.11 -33.16
C THR A 284 -13.93 20.73 -33.52
N PRO A 285 -14.57 19.95 -34.43
CA PRO A 285 -14.00 18.67 -34.89
C PRO A 285 -12.93 18.84 -35.97
N PRO A 286 -11.96 17.91 -36.06
CA PRO A 286 -10.87 17.95 -37.05
C PRO A 286 -11.37 17.48 -38.46
N PRO A 287 -10.64 17.85 -39.53
CA PRO A 287 -11.05 17.60 -40.92
C PRO A 287 -10.83 16.15 -41.39
N PRO A 288 -11.50 15.70 -42.46
CA PRO A 288 -11.48 14.31 -42.93
C PRO A 288 -10.20 13.93 -43.67
N ILE A 289 -9.74 12.69 -43.47
CA ILE A 289 -8.56 12.09 -44.10
C ILE A 289 -8.95 11.47 -45.46
N THR A 290 -8.17 11.77 -46.46
CA THR A 290 -8.34 11.35 -47.88
C THR A 290 -7.88 9.90 -48.07
N THR A 291 -8.71 9.07 -48.69
CA THR A 291 -8.47 7.69 -49.09
C THR A 291 -7.67 7.57 -50.38
N GLN A 292 -6.63 6.71 -50.42
CA GLN A 292 -6.03 6.18 -51.64
C GLN A 292 -6.33 4.69 -51.82
N GLN A 293 -6.57 4.27 -53.06
CA GLN A 293 -7.04 2.94 -53.49
C GLN A 293 -5.90 1.90 -53.68
N PRO A 294 -6.23 0.60 -53.84
CA PRO A 294 -5.39 -0.53 -53.44
C PRO A 294 -4.58 -1.14 -54.59
N GLY A 295 -3.45 -1.79 -54.22
CA GLY A 295 -2.66 -2.66 -55.12
C GLY A 295 -2.34 -4.00 -54.46
N GLU A 296 -2.65 -5.04 -55.22
CA GLU A 296 -2.21 -6.46 -55.20
C GLU A 296 -2.28 -7.30 -53.93
N GLN A 297 -3.03 -8.41 -54.08
CA GLN A 297 -3.26 -9.46 -53.09
C GLN A 297 -2.06 -10.42 -53.01
N ILE A 298 -1.58 -10.70 -51.81
CA ILE A 298 -0.76 -11.85 -51.48
C ILE A 298 -1.57 -12.78 -50.58
N ALA A 299 -1.66 -14.07 -50.99
CA ALA A 299 -2.43 -15.10 -50.34
C ALA A 299 -1.96 -15.33 -48.86
N PRO A 300 -2.89 -15.61 -47.92
CA PRO A 300 -2.52 -15.79 -46.51
C PRO A 300 -1.88 -17.14 -46.28
N VAL A 301 -0.70 -17.13 -45.64
CA VAL A 301 -0.14 -18.31 -45.00
C VAL A 301 -0.97 -18.58 -43.75
N GLN A 302 -1.64 -19.72 -43.70
CA GLN A 302 -2.40 -20.16 -42.54
C GLN A 302 -1.45 -20.42 -41.37
N ALA A 303 -1.41 -19.54 -40.40
CA ALA A 303 -0.85 -19.84 -39.10
C ALA A 303 -1.82 -20.76 -38.35
N THR A 304 -1.42 -21.98 -38.11
CA THR A 304 -2.15 -22.93 -37.25
C THR A 304 -2.25 -22.32 -35.86
N ALA A 305 -3.42 -21.81 -35.54
CA ALA A 305 -3.74 -21.34 -34.18
C ALA A 305 -3.73 -22.57 -33.26
N ILE A 306 -2.79 -22.60 -32.32
CA ILE A 306 -2.87 -23.47 -31.15
C ILE A 306 -4.00 -22.88 -30.29
N VAL A 307 -5.21 -23.36 -30.53
CA VAL A 307 -6.35 -23.12 -29.64
C VAL A 307 -6.09 -23.94 -28.38
N GLN A 308 -5.48 -23.33 -27.39
CA GLN A 308 -5.57 -23.88 -26.04
C GLN A 308 -7.00 -23.68 -25.56
N GLN A 309 -7.80 -24.74 -25.57
CA GLN A 309 -9.01 -24.80 -24.77
C GLN A 309 -8.62 -24.54 -23.30
N PRO A 310 -9.38 -23.72 -22.54
CA PRO A 310 -9.12 -23.57 -21.13
C PRO A 310 -9.23 -24.96 -20.48
N SER A 311 -8.11 -25.52 -20.04
CA SER A 311 -8.11 -26.75 -19.30
C SER A 311 -8.92 -26.56 -18.03
N SER A 312 -9.77 -27.51 -17.68
CA SER A 312 -10.60 -27.48 -16.46
C SER A 312 -9.77 -27.38 -15.17
N TYR A 313 -8.46 -27.57 -15.26
CA TYR A 313 -7.48 -27.36 -14.18
C TYR A 313 -7.17 -25.87 -13.91
N GLY A 314 -7.23 -24.98 -14.90
CA GLY A 314 -6.84 -23.57 -14.77
C GLY A 314 -7.75 -22.77 -13.86
N THR A 315 -9.05 -23.05 -13.84
CA THR A 315 -10.02 -22.28 -13.02
C THR A 315 -10.05 -22.71 -11.54
N ALA A 316 -9.61 -23.91 -11.20
CA ALA A 316 -9.59 -24.44 -9.84
C ALA A 316 -8.44 -23.87 -8.98
N LEU A 317 -7.33 -23.49 -9.62
CA LEU A 317 -6.11 -22.97 -8.97
C LEU A 317 -6.03 -21.44 -9.02
N GLU A 318 -6.93 -20.78 -9.72
CA GLU A 318 -6.95 -19.32 -9.82
C GLU A 318 -7.45 -18.70 -8.52
N PRO A 319 -6.71 -17.76 -7.89
CA PRO A 319 -7.12 -17.15 -6.64
C PRO A 319 -8.45 -16.41 -6.81
N LYS A 320 -9.43 -16.69 -5.96
CA LYS A 320 -10.79 -16.12 -6.03
C LYS A 320 -10.94 -14.82 -5.24
N SER A 321 -10.00 -14.54 -4.37
CA SER A 321 -9.99 -13.34 -3.51
C SER A 321 -8.64 -12.62 -3.57
N ALA A 322 -8.63 -11.34 -3.18
CA ALA A 322 -7.39 -10.58 -3.05
C ALA A 322 -6.41 -11.23 -2.06
N ARG A 323 -6.94 -11.86 -0.99
CA ARG A 323 -6.15 -12.59 -0.01
C ARG A 323 -5.46 -13.80 -0.62
N GLU A 324 -6.17 -14.59 -1.40
CA GLU A 324 -5.60 -15.75 -2.09
C GLU A 324 -4.55 -15.31 -3.14
N ALA A 325 -4.84 -14.26 -3.89
CA ALA A 325 -3.90 -13.67 -4.84
C ALA A 325 -2.60 -13.20 -4.15
N PHE A 326 -2.73 -12.61 -2.96
CA PHE A 326 -1.57 -12.22 -2.17
C PHE A 326 -0.78 -13.41 -1.60
N LEU A 327 -1.46 -14.49 -1.22
CA LEU A 327 -0.80 -15.73 -0.81
C LEU A 327 -0.02 -16.36 -1.97
N VAL A 328 -0.59 -16.37 -3.18
CA VAL A 328 0.11 -16.79 -4.40
C VAL A 328 1.34 -15.91 -4.65
N ALA A 329 1.21 -14.60 -4.52
CA ALA A 329 2.31 -13.65 -4.65
C ALA A 329 3.44 -13.93 -3.64
N LYS A 330 3.11 -14.16 -2.37
CA LYS A 330 4.08 -14.53 -1.32
C LYS A 330 4.80 -15.83 -1.65
N SER A 331 4.07 -16.86 -2.07
CA SER A 331 4.64 -18.16 -2.43
C SER A 331 5.55 -18.04 -3.65
N ALA A 332 5.17 -17.24 -4.65
CA ALA A 332 5.96 -17.00 -5.85
C ALA A 332 7.30 -16.32 -5.54
N VAL A 333 7.28 -15.32 -4.65
CA VAL A 333 8.50 -14.63 -4.17
C VAL A 333 9.39 -15.57 -3.36
N ALA A 334 8.80 -16.36 -2.44
CA ALA A 334 9.54 -17.34 -1.64
C ALA A 334 10.23 -18.40 -2.51
N ALA A 335 9.55 -18.84 -3.58
CA ALA A 335 10.09 -19.80 -4.53
C ALA A 335 11.21 -19.23 -5.43
N ARG A 336 11.35 -17.92 -5.55
CA ARG A 336 12.31 -17.20 -6.41
C ARG A 336 12.27 -17.59 -7.90
N VAL A 337 11.13 -18.06 -8.39
CA VAL A 337 10.99 -18.64 -9.74
C VAL A 337 10.64 -17.58 -10.78
N PHE A 338 9.97 -16.50 -10.38
CA PHE A 338 9.40 -15.49 -11.30
C PHE A 338 10.23 -14.19 -11.41
N GLY A 339 11.41 -14.13 -10.80
CA GLY A 339 12.27 -12.94 -10.84
C GLY A 339 11.74 -11.75 -10.04
N VAL A 340 10.71 -11.95 -9.26
CA VAL A 340 10.10 -10.91 -8.39
C VAL A 340 10.58 -11.14 -6.95
N SER A 341 11.09 -10.10 -6.31
CA SER A 341 11.65 -10.16 -4.96
C SER A 341 10.74 -9.60 -3.86
N ASN A 342 9.65 -8.93 -4.25
CA ASN A 342 8.72 -8.28 -3.33
C ASN A 342 7.30 -8.83 -3.53
N PRO A 343 6.63 -9.34 -2.45
CA PRO A 343 5.27 -9.86 -2.53
C PRO A 343 4.22 -8.83 -2.95
N ASP A 344 4.37 -7.55 -2.56
CA ASP A 344 3.44 -6.50 -2.95
C ASP A 344 3.52 -6.21 -4.44
N THR A 345 4.72 -6.24 -4.99
CA THR A 345 4.96 -6.12 -6.42
C THR A 345 4.36 -7.31 -7.18
N ALA A 346 4.59 -8.54 -6.71
CA ALA A 346 3.99 -9.74 -7.30
C ALA A 346 2.45 -9.69 -7.22
N PHE A 347 1.90 -9.19 -6.12
CA PHE A 347 0.46 -9.00 -5.96
C PHE A 347 -0.09 -7.94 -6.93
N ALA A 348 0.59 -6.80 -7.09
CA ALA A 348 0.21 -5.78 -8.07
C ALA A 348 0.23 -6.33 -9.51
N MET A 349 1.22 -7.17 -9.86
CA MET A 349 1.27 -7.87 -11.15
C MET A 349 0.04 -8.77 -11.35
N ILE A 350 -0.34 -9.57 -10.35
CA ILE A 350 -1.52 -10.45 -10.41
C ILE A 350 -2.81 -9.63 -10.56
N LEU A 351 -2.98 -8.55 -9.79
CA LEU A 351 -4.16 -7.69 -9.89
C LEU A 351 -4.25 -7.01 -11.25
N ARG A 352 -3.12 -6.48 -11.74
CA ARG A 352 -3.08 -5.83 -13.06
C ARG A 352 -3.34 -6.83 -14.18
N GLY A 353 -2.77 -8.03 -14.10
CA GLY A 353 -2.99 -9.09 -15.07
C GLY A 353 -4.46 -9.53 -15.13
N ARG A 354 -5.11 -9.66 -13.98
CA ARG A 354 -6.56 -9.93 -13.93
C ARG A 354 -7.40 -8.90 -14.64
N ALA A 355 -7.09 -7.61 -14.46
CA ALA A 355 -7.77 -6.54 -15.17
C ALA A 355 -7.58 -6.64 -16.70
N LEU A 356 -6.57 -7.38 -17.15
CA LEU A 356 -6.24 -7.65 -18.56
C LEU A 356 -6.66 -9.05 -19.02
N GLY A 357 -7.37 -9.82 -18.18
CA GLY A 357 -7.81 -11.19 -18.49
C GLY A 357 -6.68 -12.23 -18.43
N LEU A 358 -5.59 -11.95 -17.72
CA LEU A 358 -4.49 -12.90 -17.49
C LEU A 358 -4.70 -13.62 -16.14
N ASP A 359 -4.37 -14.92 -16.09
CA ASP A 359 -4.32 -15.67 -14.83
C ASP A 359 -3.13 -15.23 -13.96
N ALA A 360 -3.13 -15.66 -12.68
CA ALA A 360 -2.14 -15.21 -11.70
C ALA A 360 -0.71 -15.60 -12.07
N ILE A 361 -0.49 -16.80 -12.58
CA ILE A 361 0.85 -17.30 -12.96
C ILE A 361 1.35 -16.61 -14.22
N THR A 362 0.49 -16.49 -15.24
CA THR A 362 0.80 -15.74 -16.45
C THR A 362 1.13 -14.28 -16.11
N SER A 363 0.41 -13.66 -15.18
CA SER A 363 0.68 -12.30 -14.73
C SER A 363 2.08 -12.14 -14.14
N LEU A 364 2.53 -13.08 -13.30
CA LEU A 364 3.86 -13.06 -12.69
C LEU A 364 5.01 -13.25 -13.69
N THR A 365 4.76 -13.95 -14.79
CA THR A 365 5.77 -14.18 -15.84
C THR A 365 5.73 -13.12 -16.94
N ALA A 366 4.58 -12.49 -17.15
CA ALA A 366 4.33 -11.58 -18.25
C ALA A 366 4.78 -10.15 -18.00
N PHE A 367 4.66 -9.71 -16.73
CA PHE A 367 5.05 -8.35 -16.35
C PHE A 367 6.52 -8.25 -16.03
N HIS A 368 7.14 -7.16 -16.49
CA HIS A 368 8.47 -6.72 -16.11
C HIS A 368 8.38 -5.34 -15.46
N ILE A 369 9.30 -5.06 -14.52
CA ILE A 369 9.40 -3.74 -13.90
C ILE A 369 10.61 -3.04 -14.52
N ILE A 370 10.34 -1.94 -15.21
CA ILE A 370 11.37 -1.11 -15.82
C ILE A 370 11.09 0.33 -15.39
N LYS A 371 12.06 0.96 -14.74
CA LYS A 371 11.95 2.36 -14.22
C LYS A 371 10.66 2.55 -13.39
N ASP A 372 10.42 1.63 -12.44
CA ASP A 372 9.25 1.58 -11.52
C ASP A 372 7.88 1.49 -12.21
N LYS A 373 7.84 1.09 -13.48
CA LYS A 373 6.59 0.86 -14.21
C LYS A 373 6.42 -0.60 -14.58
N LEU A 374 5.19 -1.10 -14.43
CA LEU A 374 4.81 -2.42 -14.95
C LEU A 374 4.69 -2.35 -16.46
N THR A 375 5.45 -3.21 -17.13
CA THR A 375 5.50 -3.32 -18.60
C THR A 375 5.22 -4.76 -19.03
N LEU A 376 4.75 -4.94 -20.25
CA LEU A 376 4.54 -6.26 -20.87
C LEU A 376 5.50 -6.41 -22.06
N SER A 377 5.76 -7.64 -22.50
CA SER A 377 6.44 -7.82 -23.77
C SER A 377 5.56 -7.40 -24.95
N ALA A 378 6.16 -6.86 -26.00
CA ALA A 378 5.44 -6.45 -27.21
C ALA A 378 4.61 -7.60 -27.82
N ASN A 379 5.17 -8.83 -27.77
CA ASN A 379 4.48 -10.04 -28.26
C ASN A 379 3.20 -10.34 -27.45
N LEU A 380 3.22 -10.11 -26.14
CA LEU A 380 2.03 -10.33 -25.31
C LEU A 380 0.96 -9.28 -25.56
N ILE A 381 1.35 -8.01 -25.75
CA ILE A 381 0.43 -6.94 -26.16
C ILE A 381 -0.25 -7.30 -27.50
N GLU A 382 0.53 -7.76 -28.49
CA GLU A 382 0.00 -8.26 -29.78
C GLU A 382 -0.99 -9.41 -29.55
N GLY A 383 -0.64 -10.41 -28.76
CA GLY A 383 -1.50 -11.55 -28.44
C GLY A 383 -2.78 -11.18 -27.68
N MET A 384 -2.75 -10.16 -26.83
CA MET A 384 -3.95 -9.63 -26.15
C MET A 384 -4.91 -9.00 -27.15
N VAL A 385 -4.41 -8.18 -28.08
CA VAL A 385 -5.22 -7.57 -29.15
C VAL A 385 -5.85 -8.64 -30.04
N GLN A 386 -5.07 -9.63 -30.46
CA GLN A 386 -5.55 -10.72 -31.33
C GLN A 386 -6.65 -11.58 -30.67
N ARG A 387 -6.64 -11.72 -29.34
CA ARG A 387 -7.68 -12.46 -28.59
C ARG A 387 -8.90 -11.62 -28.22
N ALA A 388 -8.84 -10.30 -28.39
CA ALA A 388 -9.93 -9.42 -28.02
C ALA A 388 -11.14 -9.65 -28.96
N GLU A 389 -12.34 -9.78 -28.38
CA GLU A 389 -13.58 -9.99 -29.16
C GLU A 389 -13.83 -8.90 -30.21
N CYS A 390 -13.36 -7.70 -29.95
CA CYS A 390 -13.50 -6.57 -30.88
C CYS A 390 -12.50 -6.65 -32.06
N CYS A 391 -11.51 -7.52 -32.04
CA CYS A 391 -10.51 -7.67 -33.10
C CYS A 391 -10.95 -8.74 -34.11
N GLU A 392 -11.02 -8.39 -35.38
CA GLU A 392 -11.20 -9.39 -36.46
C GLU A 392 -9.87 -9.99 -36.85
N TYR A 393 -8.84 -9.18 -37.00
CA TYR A 393 -7.46 -9.56 -37.17
C TYR A 393 -6.53 -8.41 -36.79
N PHE A 394 -5.30 -8.76 -36.41
CA PHE A 394 -4.19 -7.86 -36.16
C PHE A 394 -2.92 -8.58 -36.64
N MET A 395 -2.33 -8.14 -37.74
CA MET A 395 -1.28 -8.87 -38.40
C MET A 395 -0.17 -7.97 -38.95
N CYS A 396 1.04 -8.51 -38.93
CA CYS A 396 2.17 -7.92 -39.61
C CYS A 396 2.12 -8.29 -41.09
N VAL A 397 2.05 -7.32 -41.98
CA VAL A 397 1.99 -7.53 -43.44
C VAL A 397 3.33 -7.30 -44.12
N GLU A 398 4.20 -6.51 -43.48
CA GLU A 398 5.56 -6.28 -43.96
C GLU A 398 6.51 -6.18 -42.75
N SER A 399 7.68 -6.82 -42.83
CA SER A 399 8.72 -6.71 -41.81
C SER A 399 10.11 -6.88 -42.47
N THR A 400 10.83 -5.78 -42.53
CA THR A 400 12.19 -5.67 -43.07
C THR A 400 13.11 -4.99 -42.07
N ASP A 401 14.38 -4.87 -42.36
CA ASP A 401 15.32 -4.08 -41.54
C ASP A 401 15.11 -2.56 -41.66
N LYS A 402 14.26 -2.11 -42.60
CA LYS A 402 13.99 -0.70 -42.87
C LYS A 402 12.58 -0.26 -42.48
N SER A 403 11.61 -1.17 -42.53
CA SER A 403 10.20 -0.86 -42.27
C SER A 403 9.45 -2.05 -41.72
N CYS A 404 8.41 -1.78 -40.93
CA CYS A 404 7.43 -2.75 -40.49
C CYS A 404 6.03 -2.16 -40.62
N THR A 405 5.12 -2.90 -41.25
CA THR A 405 3.73 -2.50 -41.42
C THR A 405 2.79 -3.53 -40.81
N TYR A 406 1.88 -3.05 -39.98
CA TYR A 406 0.77 -3.82 -39.42
C TYR A 406 -0.56 -3.34 -40.01
N LYS A 407 -1.49 -4.28 -40.15
CA LYS A 407 -2.88 -4.03 -40.51
C LYS A 407 -3.81 -4.65 -39.48
N THR A 408 -4.94 -3.99 -39.25
CA THR A 408 -5.96 -4.50 -38.35
C THR A 408 -7.35 -4.11 -38.83
N LYS A 409 -8.34 -4.92 -38.43
CA LYS A 409 -9.73 -4.55 -38.51
C LYS A 409 -10.43 -4.79 -37.18
N ARG A 410 -11.00 -3.72 -36.65
CA ARG A 410 -11.80 -3.75 -35.44
C ARG A 410 -13.29 -3.83 -35.83
N ARG A 411 -14.06 -4.74 -35.22
CA ARG A 411 -15.48 -5.02 -35.59
C ARG A 411 -16.36 -3.80 -35.60
N ASN A 412 -16.13 -2.83 -34.74
CA ASN A 412 -16.91 -1.61 -34.62
C ASN A 412 -16.40 -0.45 -35.50
N TYR A 413 -15.40 -0.70 -36.36
CA TYR A 413 -14.82 0.31 -37.23
C TYR A 413 -15.18 -0.02 -38.69
N PRO A 414 -15.57 1.00 -39.51
CA PRO A 414 -16.05 0.76 -40.87
C PRO A 414 -14.94 0.31 -41.82
N ALA A 415 -13.69 0.64 -41.54
CA ALA A 415 -12.56 0.38 -42.44
C ALA A 415 -11.40 -0.33 -41.75
N GLU A 416 -10.64 -1.06 -42.55
CA GLU A 416 -9.30 -1.57 -42.16
C GLU A 416 -8.37 -0.40 -41.84
N GLN A 417 -7.53 -0.57 -40.85
CA GLN A 417 -6.49 0.39 -40.45
C GLN A 417 -5.11 -0.20 -40.66
N SER A 418 -4.12 0.64 -40.97
CA SER A 418 -2.73 0.25 -41.10
C SER A 418 -1.81 1.24 -40.42
N HIS A 419 -0.70 0.73 -39.94
CA HIS A 419 0.35 1.52 -39.32
C HIS A 419 1.72 1.02 -39.75
N THR A 420 2.60 1.95 -40.07
CA THR A 420 3.97 1.62 -40.53
C THR A 420 4.98 2.37 -39.67
N TRP A 421 5.98 1.62 -39.21
CA TRP A 421 7.18 2.17 -38.58
C TRP A 421 8.38 1.98 -39.50
N THR A 422 9.21 3.01 -39.62
CA THR A 422 10.41 2.97 -40.47
C THR A 422 11.67 3.19 -39.64
N ILE A 423 12.82 2.86 -40.23
CA ILE A 423 14.11 3.08 -39.57
C ILE A 423 14.39 4.60 -39.38
N GLU A 424 13.81 5.44 -40.26
CA GLU A 424 13.88 6.90 -40.16
C GLU A 424 13.11 7.40 -38.94
N ASP A 425 11.98 6.76 -38.58
CA ASP A 425 11.24 7.05 -37.35
C ASP A 425 12.11 6.74 -36.13
N ALA A 426 12.75 5.58 -36.10
CA ALA A 426 13.68 5.19 -35.05
C ALA A 426 14.89 6.14 -34.96
N GLN A 427 15.37 6.59 -36.09
CA GLN A 427 16.47 7.56 -36.16
C GLN A 427 16.09 8.93 -35.56
N ARG A 428 14.91 9.43 -35.90
CA ARG A 428 14.38 10.68 -35.31
C ARG A 428 14.26 10.63 -33.78
N LEU A 429 13.98 9.46 -33.23
CA LEU A 429 13.91 9.24 -31.79
C LEU A 429 15.25 8.86 -31.13
N GLY A 430 16.36 8.84 -31.91
CA GLY A 430 17.67 8.51 -31.37
C GLY A 430 17.91 7.03 -31.05
N LEU A 431 17.00 6.14 -31.43
CA LEU A 431 16.99 4.72 -31.01
C LEU A 431 18.05 3.87 -31.72
N ILE A 432 18.41 4.22 -32.96
CA ILE A 432 19.35 3.42 -33.77
C ILE A 432 20.76 3.31 -33.18
N GLY A 433 21.10 4.18 -32.22
CA GLY A 433 22.35 4.16 -31.46
C GLY A 433 22.42 3.00 -30.44
N LEU A 434 21.29 2.49 -29.99
CA LEU A 434 21.21 1.46 -28.97
C LEU A 434 21.61 0.08 -29.51
N ASP A 435 22.23 -0.72 -28.66
CA ASP A 435 22.79 -2.03 -29.01
C ASP A 435 21.78 -2.99 -29.63
N GLN A 436 20.55 -3.00 -29.12
CA GLN A 436 19.47 -3.87 -29.63
C GLN A 436 19.03 -3.47 -31.03
N TRP A 437 18.92 -2.15 -31.30
CA TRP A 437 18.58 -1.61 -32.61
C TRP A 437 19.65 -1.89 -33.67
N LYS A 438 20.94 -1.87 -33.28
CA LYS A 438 22.04 -2.25 -34.16
C LYS A 438 22.05 -3.73 -34.50
N LYS A 439 21.74 -4.60 -33.53
CA LYS A 439 21.82 -6.05 -33.68
C LYS A 439 20.56 -6.66 -34.33
N GLN A 440 19.40 -6.08 -34.06
CA GLN A 440 18.11 -6.65 -34.46
C GLN A 440 17.09 -5.57 -34.89
N PRO A 441 17.42 -4.74 -35.92
CA PRO A 441 16.57 -3.63 -36.32
C PRO A 441 15.15 -4.08 -36.72
N ARG A 442 15.05 -5.19 -37.45
CA ARG A 442 13.77 -5.78 -37.87
C ARG A 442 12.86 -6.13 -36.70
N THR A 443 13.41 -6.75 -35.67
CA THR A 443 12.66 -7.12 -34.46
C THR A 443 12.19 -5.89 -33.71
N MET A 444 13.07 -4.90 -33.55
CA MET A 444 12.76 -3.64 -32.85
C MET A 444 11.70 -2.83 -33.58
N LEU A 445 11.79 -2.73 -34.91
CA LEU A 445 10.77 -2.09 -35.75
C LEU A 445 9.41 -2.79 -35.61
N ARG A 446 9.40 -4.14 -35.56
CA ARG A 446 8.19 -4.92 -35.37
C ARG A 446 7.56 -4.64 -33.99
N HIS A 447 8.35 -4.67 -32.93
CA HIS A 447 7.85 -4.41 -31.57
C HIS A 447 7.26 -3.00 -31.47
N ARG A 448 7.95 -1.98 -31.98
CA ARG A 448 7.45 -0.61 -31.97
C ARG A 448 6.19 -0.45 -32.78
N CYS A 449 6.14 -0.98 -33.98
CA CYS A 449 4.98 -0.90 -34.86
C CYS A 449 3.75 -1.56 -34.21
N SER A 450 3.89 -2.78 -33.70
CA SER A 450 2.78 -3.53 -33.09
C SER A 450 2.25 -2.84 -31.83
N THR A 451 3.12 -2.37 -30.95
CA THR A 451 2.69 -1.74 -29.67
C THR A 451 2.09 -0.36 -29.85
N ASP A 452 2.65 0.47 -30.71
CA ASP A 452 2.07 1.76 -31.05
C ASP A 452 0.69 1.59 -31.68
N PHE A 453 0.59 0.68 -32.65
CA PHE A 453 -0.68 0.42 -33.34
C PHE A 453 -1.75 -0.16 -32.39
N ALA A 454 -1.34 -1.05 -31.49
CA ALA A 454 -2.21 -1.58 -30.45
C ALA A 454 -2.77 -0.47 -29.56
N ARG A 455 -1.96 0.50 -29.15
CA ARG A 455 -2.41 1.65 -28.34
C ARG A 455 -3.31 2.60 -29.11
N MET A 456 -3.07 2.79 -30.40
CA MET A 456 -3.88 3.66 -31.24
C MET A 456 -5.29 3.10 -31.47
N VAL A 457 -5.42 1.79 -31.70
CA VAL A 457 -6.69 1.18 -32.12
C VAL A 457 -7.40 0.42 -31.02
N TYR A 458 -6.65 -0.11 -30.06
CA TYR A 458 -7.12 -1.00 -28.98
C TYR A 458 -6.73 -0.47 -27.60
N ALA A 459 -6.80 0.84 -27.39
CA ALA A 459 -6.45 1.47 -26.12
C ALA A 459 -7.23 0.89 -24.93
N ASP A 460 -8.48 0.49 -25.14
CA ASP A 460 -9.35 -0.19 -24.16
C ASP A 460 -8.88 -1.62 -23.83
N VAL A 461 -8.27 -2.32 -24.76
CA VAL A 461 -7.74 -3.68 -24.56
C VAL A 461 -6.39 -3.64 -23.84
N VAL A 462 -5.50 -2.75 -24.29
CA VAL A 462 -4.11 -2.67 -23.74
C VAL A 462 -4.01 -1.73 -22.55
N ALA A 463 -5.05 -0.97 -22.22
CA ALA A 463 -5.17 -0.12 -21.03
C ALA A 463 -3.95 0.80 -20.78
N GLY A 464 -3.37 1.36 -21.85
CA GLY A 464 -2.25 2.30 -21.80
C GLY A 464 -0.91 1.72 -21.35
N LEU A 465 -0.73 0.41 -21.39
CA LEU A 465 0.54 -0.24 -21.07
C LEU A 465 1.61 0.04 -22.12
N TYR A 466 2.83 0.19 -21.65
CA TYR A 466 4.04 0.24 -22.48
C TYR A 466 4.66 -1.14 -22.60
N SER A 467 5.37 -1.39 -23.72
CA SER A 467 6.16 -2.60 -23.82
C SER A 467 7.48 -2.49 -23.06
N SER A 468 8.02 -3.65 -22.67
CA SER A 468 9.32 -3.73 -22.01
C SER A 468 10.43 -3.16 -22.91
N GLU A 469 10.32 -3.41 -24.21
CA GLU A 469 11.25 -2.97 -25.22
C GLU A 469 11.23 -1.45 -25.39
N GLU A 470 10.04 -0.83 -25.35
CA GLU A 470 9.89 0.63 -25.40
C GLU A 470 10.49 1.33 -24.17
N MET A 471 10.30 0.75 -22.99
CA MET A 471 10.81 1.33 -21.74
C MET A 471 12.32 1.16 -21.58
N GLN A 472 12.93 0.20 -22.25
CA GLN A 472 14.38 0.05 -22.34
C GLN A 472 15.03 1.09 -23.27
N ASP A 473 14.29 1.55 -24.26
CA ASP A 473 14.74 2.55 -25.24
C ASP A 473 14.74 4.01 -24.69
N VAL A 474 14.11 4.26 -23.55
CA VAL A 474 14.05 5.59 -22.94
C VAL A 474 15.15 5.68 -21.89
N ASP A 475 16.16 6.53 -22.10
CA ASP A 475 17.20 6.88 -21.12
C ASP A 475 16.66 7.77 -19.99
#